data_ac06779e47b77cad35f046e8e784382e
#
_entry.id   ac06779e47b77cad35f046e8e784382e
#
_cell.length_a   1.000
_cell.length_b   1.000
_cell.length_c   1.000
_cell.angle_alpha   90.00
_cell.angle_beta   90.00
_cell.angle_gamma   90.00
#
_symmetry.space_group_name_H-M   'P 1'
#
loop_
_entity.id
_entity.type
_entity.pdbx_description
1 polymer ?
#
loop_
_entity_poly.entity_id
_entity_poly.type
_entity_poly.pdbx_seq_one_letter_code
_entity_poly.pdbx_strand_id
1 'polypeptide(L)'
;MTSDLEQKWNQRYAEADPAAATPCAVLEQFAHLLPPDGAALDVACGLGGNASLLAGRGLVTRAWDRSPVGIAKLREHAEEHGLPIRAEVRDVEREPPDPGAFDVIVVSYFLERALAPALATALRPGGLLFYQTWTREAVDDRGPGNPDFRLAPNELLELFPDLRLLAYREEGLFGDPAEGLRNEAWLVGARPPA
;
A
#
# COMPACT_ATOMS: atom_id res chain seq x y z
N MET A 1 -23.42 10.93 5.98
CA MET A 1 -22.54 11.55 7.00
C MET A 1 -21.14 11.08 6.71
N THR A 2 -20.21 12.00 6.51
CA THR A 2 -18.76 11.73 6.32
C THR A 2 -18.21 11.16 7.61
N SER A 3 -17.47 10.07 7.57
CA SER A 3 -16.86 9.49 8.80
C SER A 3 -15.75 10.39 9.33
N ASP A 4 -15.48 10.36 10.65
CA ASP A 4 -14.39 11.12 11.26
C ASP A 4 -13.02 10.80 10.61
N LEU A 5 -12.83 9.55 10.21
CA LEU A 5 -11.62 9.11 9.49
C LEU A 5 -11.52 9.74 8.10
N GLU A 6 -12.62 9.79 7.35
CA GLU A 6 -12.64 10.43 6.03
C GLU A 6 -12.33 11.92 6.15
N GLN A 7 -12.93 12.62 7.13
CA GLN A 7 -12.64 14.04 7.37
C GLN A 7 -11.17 14.29 7.70
N LYS A 8 -10.57 13.44 8.55
CA LYS A 8 -9.15 13.51 8.91
C LYS A 8 -8.25 13.41 7.66
N TRP A 9 -8.53 12.45 6.78
CA TRP A 9 -7.73 12.26 5.57
C TRP A 9 -7.98 13.37 4.54
N ASN A 10 -9.23 13.85 4.40
CA ASN A 10 -9.54 14.99 3.55
C ASN A 10 -8.75 16.24 3.96
N GLN A 11 -8.68 16.54 5.27
CA GLN A 11 -7.87 17.66 5.77
C GLN A 11 -6.38 17.47 5.48
N ARG A 12 -5.86 16.25 5.70
CA ARG A 12 -4.45 15.95 5.43
C ARG A 12 -4.08 16.14 3.95
N TYR A 13 -4.95 15.72 3.02
CA TYR A 13 -4.68 15.83 1.59
C TYR A 13 -5.03 17.19 1.01
N ALA A 14 -5.82 18.03 1.68
CA ALA A 14 -6.22 19.34 1.16
C ALA A 14 -5.03 20.24 0.81
N GLU A 15 -3.99 20.26 1.65
CA GLU A 15 -2.81 21.10 1.48
C GLU A 15 -1.62 20.35 0.84
N ALA A 16 -1.70 19.04 0.67
CA ALA A 16 -0.61 18.24 0.15
C ALA A 16 -0.58 18.25 -1.39
N ASP A 17 0.63 18.20 -1.97
CA ASP A 17 0.88 18.19 -3.41
C ASP A 17 1.05 16.74 -3.91
N PRO A 18 0.25 16.25 -4.87
CA PRO A 18 0.44 14.94 -5.48
C PRO A 18 1.82 14.74 -6.13
N ALA A 19 2.40 15.79 -6.69
CA ALA A 19 3.73 15.72 -7.30
C ALA A 19 4.85 15.43 -6.27
N ALA A 20 4.61 15.69 -5.00
CA ALA A 20 5.52 15.36 -3.90
C ALA A 20 5.27 13.95 -3.31
N ALA A 21 4.24 13.22 -3.77
CA ALA A 21 3.94 11.89 -3.29
C ALA A 21 4.96 10.88 -3.83
N THR A 22 5.70 10.23 -2.93
CA THR A 22 6.70 9.22 -3.28
C THR A 22 6.16 7.81 -3.07
N PRO A 23 6.63 6.83 -3.85
CA PRO A 23 6.35 5.43 -3.58
C PRO A 23 6.89 4.99 -2.22
N CYS A 24 6.36 3.93 -1.66
CA CYS A 24 6.92 3.32 -0.48
C CYS A 24 8.25 2.60 -0.80
N ALA A 25 9.15 2.56 0.18
CA ALA A 25 10.51 2.06 0.01
C ALA A 25 10.56 0.61 -0.51
N VAL A 26 9.65 -0.26 -0.04
CA VAL A 26 9.61 -1.66 -0.50
C VAL A 26 9.28 -1.76 -1.99
N LEU A 27 8.36 -0.93 -2.49
CA LEU A 27 8.00 -0.94 -3.90
C LEU A 27 9.16 -0.43 -4.77
N GLU A 28 9.85 0.64 -4.36
CA GLU A 28 11.03 1.15 -5.06
C GLU A 28 12.16 0.13 -5.09
N GLN A 29 12.49 -0.45 -3.93
CA GLN A 29 13.59 -1.42 -3.78
C GLN A 29 13.39 -2.68 -4.63
N PHE A 30 12.15 -3.16 -4.72
CA PHE A 30 11.81 -4.40 -5.43
C PHE A 30 11.05 -4.15 -6.75
N ALA A 31 11.11 -2.95 -7.30
CA ALA A 31 10.47 -2.61 -8.58
C ALA A 31 10.94 -3.49 -9.76
N HIS A 32 12.10 -4.11 -9.65
CA HIS A 32 12.62 -5.07 -10.63
C HIS A 32 11.84 -6.39 -10.71
N LEU A 33 10.98 -6.67 -9.72
CA LEU A 33 10.09 -7.83 -9.70
C LEU A 33 8.76 -7.57 -10.42
N LEU A 34 8.43 -6.32 -10.72
CA LEU A 34 7.18 -5.96 -11.38
C LEU A 34 7.10 -6.59 -12.77
N PRO A 35 5.94 -7.15 -13.17
CA PRO A 35 5.74 -7.61 -14.54
C PRO A 35 5.75 -6.41 -15.51
N PRO A 36 6.07 -6.63 -16.80
CA PRO A 36 6.15 -5.56 -17.80
C PRO A 36 4.78 -4.94 -18.15
N ASP A 37 3.71 -5.66 -17.89
CA ASP A 37 2.31 -5.26 -18.07
C ASP A 37 1.40 -5.97 -17.05
N GLY A 38 0.12 -5.67 -17.09
CA GLY A 38 -0.89 -6.29 -16.22
C GLY A 38 -1.70 -5.28 -15.43
N ALA A 39 -2.51 -5.77 -14.49
CA ALA A 39 -3.38 -4.99 -13.63
C ALA A 39 -2.76 -4.79 -12.25
N ALA A 40 -2.67 -3.54 -11.79
CA ALA A 40 -2.18 -3.21 -10.46
C ALA A 40 -3.22 -2.50 -9.61
N LEU A 41 -3.11 -2.64 -8.29
CA LEU A 41 -3.93 -1.97 -7.29
C LEU A 41 -3.04 -1.32 -6.23
N ASP A 42 -3.24 -0.02 -6.01
CA ASP A 42 -2.72 0.73 -4.87
C ASP A 42 -3.85 0.92 -3.84
N VAL A 43 -3.74 0.25 -2.69
CA VAL A 43 -4.77 0.23 -1.63
C VAL A 43 -4.48 1.33 -0.61
N ALA A 44 -5.50 2.14 -0.28
CA ALA A 44 -5.37 3.33 0.55
C ALA A 44 -4.28 4.27 -0.03
N CYS A 45 -4.41 4.56 -1.32
CA CYS A 45 -3.38 5.15 -2.17
C CYS A 45 -3.00 6.59 -1.81
N GLY A 46 -3.81 7.29 -1.02
CA GLY A 46 -3.60 8.70 -0.70
C GLY A 46 -3.49 9.56 -1.95
N LEU A 47 -2.34 10.19 -2.15
CA LEU A 47 -2.03 11.01 -3.33
C LEU A 47 -1.35 10.23 -4.47
N GLY A 48 -1.24 8.90 -4.36
CA GLY A 48 -0.90 8.01 -5.45
C GLY A 48 0.58 7.87 -5.80
N GLY A 49 1.49 8.03 -4.84
CA GLY A 49 2.92 7.81 -5.09
C GLY A 49 3.22 6.41 -5.64
N ASN A 50 2.66 5.36 -5.01
CA ASN A 50 2.78 3.99 -5.52
C ASN A 50 2.09 3.83 -6.88
N ALA A 51 0.86 4.36 -7.01
CA ALA A 51 0.10 4.27 -8.27
C ALA A 51 0.86 4.89 -9.44
N SER A 52 1.52 6.03 -9.23
CA SER A 52 2.33 6.71 -10.25
C SER A 52 3.53 5.88 -10.68
N LEU A 53 4.23 5.22 -9.74
CA LEU A 53 5.32 4.30 -10.08
C LEU A 53 4.82 3.10 -10.88
N LEU A 54 3.73 2.46 -10.43
CA LEU A 54 3.15 1.29 -11.12
C LEU A 54 2.72 1.63 -12.55
N ALA A 55 2.00 2.74 -12.72
CA ALA A 55 1.56 3.24 -14.02
C ALA A 55 2.73 3.61 -14.94
N GLY A 56 3.76 4.28 -14.40
CA GLY A 56 4.99 4.61 -15.11
C GLY A 56 5.81 3.39 -15.53
N ARG A 57 5.56 2.22 -14.93
CA ARG A 57 6.16 0.92 -15.33
C ARG A 57 5.32 0.14 -16.34
N GLY A 58 4.19 0.68 -16.81
CA GLY A 58 3.35 0.07 -17.83
C GLY A 58 2.14 -0.70 -17.31
N LEU A 59 1.89 -0.70 -16.00
CA LEU A 59 0.75 -1.39 -15.40
C LEU A 59 -0.53 -0.55 -15.49
N VAL A 60 -1.64 -1.18 -15.86
CA VAL A 60 -2.98 -0.57 -15.77
C VAL A 60 -3.36 -0.50 -14.29
N THR A 61 -3.24 0.69 -13.71
CA THR A 61 -3.28 0.87 -12.27
C THR A 61 -4.64 1.36 -11.78
N ARG A 62 -5.22 0.65 -10.82
CA ARG A 62 -6.31 1.16 -9.98
C ARG A 62 -5.73 1.71 -8.68
N ALA A 63 -6.29 2.81 -8.20
CA ALA A 63 -5.87 3.46 -6.97
C ALA A 63 -7.11 3.78 -6.14
N TRP A 64 -7.21 3.22 -4.94
CA TRP A 64 -8.38 3.34 -4.08
C TRP A 64 -8.03 4.02 -2.76
N ASP A 65 -8.83 5.02 -2.41
CA ASP A 65 -8.75 5.68 -1.10
C ASP A 65 -10.15 6.11 -0.67
N ARG A 66 -10.38 6.21 0.63
CA ARG A 66 -11.66 6.71 1.16
C ARG A 66 -11.81 8.22 1.04
N SER A 67 -10.72 8.97 0.83
CA SER A 67 -10.72 10.42 0.72
C SER A 67 -11.08 10.89 -0.68
N PRO A 68 -12.25 11.53 -0.88
CA PRO A 68 -12.58 12.16 -2.17
C PRO A 68 -11.60 13.27 -2.54
N VAL A 69 -11.01 13.96 -1.57
CA VAL A 69 -10.01 15.02 -1.80
C VAL A 69 -8.71 14.43 -2.37
N GLY A 70 -8.18 13.37 -1.76
CA GLY A 70 -6.99 12.67 -2.27
C GLY A 70 -7.22 12.13 -3.68
N ILE A 71 -8.35 11.46 -3.90
CA ILE A 71 -8.71 10.89 -5.20
C ILE A 71 -8.89 11.96 -6.29
N ALA A 72 -9.50 13.11 -5.97
CA ALA A 72 -9.65 14.21 -6.94
C ALA A 72 -8.28 14.73 -7.40
N LYS A 73 -7.37 14.97 -6.46
CA LYS A 73 -6.00 15.42 -6.75
C LYS A 73 -5.19 14.37 -7.55
N LEU A 74 -5.33 13.10 -7.22
CA LEU A 74 -4.65 12.03 -7.96
C LEU A 74 -5.17 11.93 -9.40
N ARG A 75 -6.49 12.11 -9.63
CA ARG A 75 -7.07 12.12 -10.98
C ARG A 75 -6.50 13.25 -11.82
N GLU A 76 -6.47 14.45 -11.29
CA GLU A 76 -5.91 15.63 -11.96
C GLU A 76 -4.44 15.39 -12.32
N HIS A 77 -3.63 14.95 -11.35
CA HIS A 77 -2.22 14.61 -11.57
C HIS A 77 -2.03 13.52 -12.65
N ALA A 78 -2.86 12.47 -12.63
CA ALA A 78 -2.79 11.39 -13.61
C ALA A 78 -3.14 11.86 -15.03
N GLU A 79 -4.16 12.73 -15.18
CA GLU A 79 -4.55 13.33 -16.46
C GLU A 79 -3.43 14.23 -17.00
N GLU A 80 -2.88 15.11 -16.17
CA GLU A 80 -1.79 16.04 -16.55
C GLU A 80 -0.54 15.30 -17.06
N HIS A 81 -0.25 14.12 -16.48
CA HIS A 81 0.95 13.35 -16.82
C HIS A 81 0.68 12.17 -17.76
N GLY A 82 -0.56 11.99 -18.22
CA GLY A 82 -0.93 10.90 -19.12
C GLY A 82 -0.73 9.49 -18.50
N LEU A 83 -0.86 9.37 -17.18
CA LEU A 83 -0.66 8.09 -16.48
C LEU A 83 -1.94 7.23 -16.54
N PRO A 84 -1.85 5.93 -16.86
CA PRO A 84 -3.00 5.03 -16.92
C PRO A 84 -3.48 4.63 -15.50
N ILE A 85 -3.88 5.62 -14.70
CA ILE A 85 -4.37 5.44 -13.34
C ILE A 85 -5.88 5.66 -13.29
N ARG A 86 -6.61 4.67 -12.79
CA ARG A 86 -8.02 4.80 -12.45
C ARG A 86 -8.16 4.96 -10.93
N ALA A 87 -8.26 6.22 -10.49
CA ALA A 87 -8.43 6.54 -9.09
C ALA A 87 -9.93 6.57 -8.70
N GLU A 88 -10.29 5.87 -7.62
CA GLU A 88 -11.68 5.70 -7.18
C GLU A 88 -11.80 5.95 -5.67
N VAL A 89 -12.84 6.70 -5.28
CA VAL A 89 -13.21 6.78 -3.86
C VAL A 89 -13.81 5.44 -3.46
N ARG A 90 -13.15 4.73 -2.54
CA ARG A 90 -13.58 3.40 -2.14
C ARG A 90 -13.20 3.09 -0.68
N ASP A 91 -14.15 2.56 0.05
CA ASP A 91 -13.92 1.99 1.37
C ASP A 91 -13.60 0.50 1.20
N VAL A 92 -12.31 0.17 1.20
CA VAL A 92 -11.82 -1.20 0.96
C VAL A 92 -12.21 -2.20 2.06
N GLU A 93 -12.58 -1.72 3.24
CA GLU A 93 -13.08 -2.55 4.33
C GLU A 93 -14.48 -3.09 4.02
N ARG A 94 -15.30 -2.30 3.30
CA ARG A 94 -16.67 -2.66 2.89
C ARG A 94 -16.73 -3.27 1.51
N GLU A 95 -15.83 -2.83 0.65
CA GLU A 95 -15.77 -3.23 -0.76
C GLU A 95 -14.36 -3.74 -1.09
N PRO A 96 -13.98 -4.94 -0.62
CA PRO A 96 -12.67 -5.52 -0.89
C PRO A 96 -12.45 -5.78 -2.39
N PRO A 97 -11.21 -5.99 -2.82
CA PRO A 97 -10.91 -6.32 -4.21
C PRO A 97 -11.45 -7.70 -4.61
N ASP A 98 -11.88 -7.80 -5.88
CA ASP A 98 -12.39 -9.06 -6.44
C ASP A 98 -11.28 -10.12 -6.55
N PRO A 99 -11.60 -11.41 -6.33
CA PRO A 99 -10.64 -12.50 -6.46
C PRO A 99 -9.98 -12.57 -7.85
N GLY A 100 -8.66 -12.77 -7.90
CA GLY A 100 -7.91 -12.95 -9.13
C GLY A 100 -7.92 -11.74 -10.08
N ALA A 101 -8.14 -10.54 -9.56
CA ALA A 101 -8.27 -9.33 -10.37
C ALA A 101 -6.92 -8.67 -10.71
N PHE A 102 -5.87 -8.90 -9.92
CA PHE A 102 -4.63 -8.12 -9.99
C PHE A 102 -3.37 -8.98 -10.11
N ASP A 103 -2.42 -8.47 -10.88
CA ASP A 103 -1.07 -9.02 -10.99
C ASP A 103 -0.15 -8.43 -9.92
N VAL A 104 -0.45 -7.20 -9.45
CA VAL A 104 0.29 -6.51 -8.40
C VAL A 104 -0.68 -5.81 -7.46
N ILE A 105 -0.46 -5.97 -6.15
CA ILE A 105 -1.15 -5.18 -5.12
C ILE A 105 -0.10 -4.52 -4.24
N VAL A 106 -0.27 -3.22 -3.98
CA VAL A 106 0.56 -2.45 -3.04
C VAL A 106 -0.32 -1.93 -1.91
N VAL A 107 0.18 -2.07 -0.69
CA VAL A 107 -0.42 -1.48 0.52
C VAL A 107 0.66 -0.75 1.28
N SER A 108 0.50 0.54 1.50
CA SER A 108 1.46 1.33 2.27
C SER A 108 0.79 2.19 3.34
N TYR A 109 1.32 2.11 4.57
CA TYR A 109 0.87 2.91 5.72
C TYR A 109 -0.62 2.79 6.04
N PHE A 110 -1.19 1.65 5.71
CA PHE A 110 -2.55 1.23 6.02
C PHE A 110 -2.52 -0.16 6.65
N LEU A 111 -3.35 -0.41 7.65
CA LEU A 111 -3.45 -1.72 8.32
C LEU A 111 -4.90 -2.02 8.66
N GLU A 112 -5.48 -2.98 7.93
CA GLU A 112 -6.75 -3.62 8.24
C GLU A 112 -6.55 -5.14 8.15
N ARG A 113 -6.51 -5.79 9.29
CA ARG A 113 -6.17 -7.22 9.39
C ARG A 113 -7.19 -8.12 8.71
N ALA A 114 -8.47 -7.77 8.84
CA ALA A 114 -9.56 -8.51 8.22
C ALA A 114 -9.50 -8.51 6.69
N LEU A 115 -8.79 -7.53 6.10
CA LEU A 115 -8.64 -7.41 4.65
C LEU A 115 -7.57 -8.36 4.07
N ALA A 116 -6.63 -8.85 4.89
CA ALA A 116 -5.48 -9.63 4.42
C ALA A 116 -5.86 -10.87 3.57
N PRO A 117 -6.85 -11.70 3.93
CA PRO A 117 -7.28 -12.83 3.09
C PRO A 117 -7.84 -12.40 1.73
N ALA A 118 -8.57 -11.28 1.70
CA ALA A 118 -9.13 -10.74 0.46
C ALA A 118 -8.02 -10.21 -0.47
N LEU A 119 -7.00 -9.53 0.08
CA LEU A 119 -5.83 -9.08 -0.69
C LEU A 119 -5.07 -10.27 -1.30
N ALA A 120 -4.78 -11.31 -0.52
CA ALA A 120 -4.10 -12.50 -1.02
C ALA A 120 -4.92 -13.21 -2.12
N THR A 121 -6.24 -13.29 -1.96
CA THR A 121 -7.14 -13.91 -2.94
C THR A 121 -7.31 -13.07 -4.20
N ALA A 122 -7.22 -11.74 -4.09
CA ALA A 122 -7.35 -10.82 -5.22
C ALA A 122 -6.15 -10.84 -6.18
N LEU A 123 -5.00 -11.33 -5.74
CA LEU A 123 -3.88 -11.59 -6.63
C LEU A 123 -4.21 -12.73 -7.60
N ARG A 124 -3.76 -12.62 -8.83
CA ARG A 124 -3.69 -13.74 -9.79
C ARG A 124 -2.62 -14.74 -9.38
N PRO A 125 -2.69 -16.01 -9.83
CA PRO A 125 -1.57 -16.93 -9.68
C PRO A 125 -0.26 -16.31 -10.20
N GLY A 126 0.79 -16.29 -9.39
CA GLY A 126 2.06 -15.59 -9.69
C GLY A 126 2.06 -14.08 -9.39
N GLY A 127 0.92 -13.50 -9.02
CA GLY A 127 0.82 -12.08 -8.68
C GLY A 127 1.54 -11.72 -7.38
N LEU A 128 1.92 -10.45 -7.26
CA LEU A 128 2.79 -9.93 -6.21
C LEU A 128 2.05 -9.00 -5.24
N LEU A 129 2.31 -9.18 -3.96
CA LEU A 129 1.95 -8.25 -2.88
C LEU A 129 3.20 -7.51 -2.41
N PHE A 130 3.12 -6.18 -2.35
CA PHE A 130 4.06 -5.31 -1.64
C PHE A 130 3.33 -4.68 -0.47
N TYR A 131 3.78 -4.92 0.73
CA TYR A 131 3.14 -4.39 1.93
C TYR A 131 4.18 -3.71 2.81
N GLN A 132 3.96 -2.45 3.21
CA GLN A 132 4.82 -1.70 4.13
C GLN A 132 3.95 -0.88 5.07
N THR A 133 4.14 -1.02 6.39
CA THR A 133 3.41 -0.20 7.36
C THR A 133 4.13 -0.14 8.71
N TRP A 134 3.56 0.63 9.62
CA TRP A 134 4.10 0.94 10.94
C TRP A 134 4.09 -0.26 11.87
N THR A 135 5.14 -0.39 12.72
CA THR A 135 5.25 -1.40 13.77
C THR A 135 4.99 -0.80 15.16
N ARG A 136 4.62 -1.64 16.13
CA ARG A 136 4.49 -1.27 17.54
C ARG A 136 5.85 -0.97 18.17
N GLU A 137 6.89 -1.72 17.77
CA GLU A 137 8.26 -1.43 18.15
C GLU A 137 8.75 -0.24 17.35
N ALA A 138 8.85 0.92 18.01
CA ALA A 138 9.20 2.19 17.39
C ALA A 138 10.29 2.90 18.17
N VAL A 139 11.23 3.52 17.48
CA VAL A 139 12.35 4.30 18.05
C VAL A 139 12.02 5.78 18.20
N ASP A 140 10.93 6.23 17.57
CA ASP A 140 10.44 7.61 17.62
C ASP A 140 8.90 7.66 17.48
N ASP A 141 8.31 8.85 17.50
CA ASP A 141 6.86 9.09 17.51
C ASP A 141 6.23 9.11 16.09
N ARG A 142 6.95 8.75 15.04
CA ARG A 142 6.38 8.68 13.69
C ARG A 142 5.29 7.60 13.60
N GLY A 143 4.28 7.88 12.78
CA GLY A 143 3.17 6.95 12.53
C GLY A 143 1.95 7.19 13.45
N PRO A 144 0.98 6.28 13.43
CA PRO A 144 -0.26 6.41 14.20
C PRO A 144 -0.01 6.23 15.71
N GLY A 145 -0.65 7.07 16.54
CA GLY A 145 -0.56 6.94 17.99
C GLY A 145 -1.34 5.74 18.54
N ASN A 146 -2.36 5.24 17.82
CA ASN A 146 -3.10 4.05 18.21
C ASN A 146 -2.34 2.78 17.82
N PRO A 147 -1.98 1.89 18.78
CA PRO A 147 -1.27 0.65 18.51
C PRO A 147 -2.05 -0.36 17.64
N ASP A 148 -3.37 -0.23 17.51
CA ASP A 148 -4.18 -1.08 16.64
C ASP A 148 -3.86 -0.86 15.15
N PHE A 149 -3.33 0.31 14.79
CA PHE A 149 -2.85 0.63 13.45
C PHE A 149 -1.36 0.36 13.26
N ARG A 150 -0.76 -0.42 14.16
CA ARG A 150 0.64 -0.83 14.13
C ARG A 150 0.75 -2.35 14.20
N LEU A 151 1.68 -2.91 13.47
CA LEU A 151 1.97 -4.36 13.46
C LEU A 151 2.62 -4.80 14.77
N ALA A 152 2.23 -5.96 15.26
CA ALA A 152 3.02 -6.72 16.23
C ALA A 152 4.26 -7.31 15.52
N PRO A 153 5.31 -7.73 16.27
CA PRO A 153 6.48 -8.38 15.67
C PRO A 153 6.08 -9.58 14.80
N ASN A 154 6.63 -9.63 13.57
CA ASN A 154 6.38 -10.66 12.56
C ASN A 154 4.94 -10.78 12.03
N GLU A 155 4.04 -9.88 12.37
CA GLU A 155 2.61 -10.00 12.06
C GLU A 155 2.32 -10.05 10.55
N LEU A 156 3.11 -9.39 9.69
CA LEU A 156 2.92 -9.52 8.23
C LEU A 156 3.10 -10.96 7.73
N LEU A 157 3.98 -11.75 8.36
CA LEU A 157 4.16 -13.16 8.00
C LEU A 157 2.92 -13.99 8.40
N GLU A 158 2.28 -13.64 9.52
CA GLU A 158 1.07 -14.31 10.00
C GLU A 158 -0.17 -13.92 9.18
N LEU A 159 -0.23 -12.68 8.70
CA LEU A 159 -1.35 -12.18 7.89
C LEU A 159 -1.38 -12.79 6.48
N PHE A 160 -0.22 -13.20 5.93
CA PHE A 160 -0.10 -13.73 4.56
C PHE A 160 0.60 -15.10 4.51
N PRO A 161 0.12 -16.11 5.26
CA PRO A 161 0.80 -17.40 5.39
C PRO A 161 0.82 -18.21 4.09
N ASP A 162 -0.14 -17.98 3.19
CA ASP A 162 -0.29 -18.71 1.93
C ASP A 162 0.51 -18.08 0.77
N LEU A 163 1.09 -16.90 0.96
CA LEU A 163 1.96 -16.30 -0.04
C LEU A 163 3.38 -16.88 0.07
N ARG A 164 3.99 -17.16 -1.08
CA ARG A 164 5.42 -17.42 -1.11
C ARG A 164 6.17 -16.16 -0.72
N LEU A 165 6.88 -16.18 0.39
CA LEU A 165 7.73 -15.09 0.83
C LEU A 165 8.90 -14.90 -0.12
N LEU A 166 9.04 -13.70 -0.68
CA LEU A 166 10.17 -13.28 -1.52
C LEU A 166 11.15 -12.43 -0.73
N ALA A 167 10.65 -11.50 0.10
CA ALA A 167 11.48 -10.67 0.96
C ALA A 167 10.65 -10.20 2.17
N TYR A 168 11.33 -10.01 3.29
CA TYR A 168 10.78 -9.47 4.53
C TYR A 168 11.84 -8.70 5.28
N ARG A 169 11.45 -7.60 5.89
CA ARG A 169 12.34 -6.83 6.76
C ARG A 169 11.55 -6.19 7.90
N GLU A 170 12.02 -6.42 9.10
CA GLU A 170 11.57 -5.78 10.33
C GLU A 170 12.75 -5.82 11.32
N GLU A 171 13.16 -4.68 11.82
CA GLU A 171 14.33 -4.58 12.70
C GLU A 171 13.94 -4.23 14.13
N GLY A 172 12.74 -3.71 14.34
CA GLY A 172 12.24 -3.35 15.65
C GLY A 172 13.19 -2.44 16.42
N LEU A 173 13.51 -2.85 17.64
CA LEU A 173 14.41 -2.11 18.54
C LEU A 173 15.85 -2.66 18.55
N PHE A 174 16.19 -3.62 17.68
CA PHE A 174 17.51 -4.22 17.65
C PHE A 174 18.55 -3.32 16.95
N GLY A 175 19.74 -3.26 17.50
CA GLY A 175 20.87 -2.51 16.93
C GLY A 175 20.82 -1.00 17.19
N ASP A 176 21.51 -0.23 16.34
CA ASP A 176 21.55 1.23 16.44
C ASP A 176 20.21 1.83 15.99
N PRO A 177 19.48 2.58 16.86
CA PRO A 177 18.18 3.14 16.50
C PRO A 177 18.25 4.22 15.41
N ALA A 178 19.43 4.75 15.09
CA ALA A 178 19.62 5.74 14.04
C ALA A 178 19.79 5.12 12.64
N GLU A 179 19.98 3.80 12.57
CA GLU A 179 20.27 3.08 11.32
C GLU A 179 19.17 2.08 10.97
N GLY A 180 19.07 1.74 9.69
CA GLY A 180 18.20 0.68 9.20
C GLY A 180 16.73 1.06 9.00
N LEU A 181 15.87 0.04 8.93
CA LEU A 181 14.42 0.21 8.82
C LEU A 181 13.81 0.34 10.21
N ARG A 182 13.43 1.56 10.58
CA ARG A 182 12.88 1.85 11.90
C ARG A 182 11.40 2.20 11.84
N ASN A 183 10.65 1.76 12.88
CA ASN A 183 9.22 1.98 13.06
C ASN A 183 8.33 1.27 12.03
N GLU A 184 8.88 0.51 11.12
CA GLU A 184 8.17 -0.09 9.99
C GLU A 184 8.60 -1.53 9.77
N ALA A 185 7.70 -2.30 9.16
CA ALA A 185 8.01 -3.59 8.56
C ALA A 185 7.49 -3.62 7.12
N TRP A 186 8.13 -4.41 6.27
CA TRP A 186 7.62 -4.67 4.94
C TRP A 186 7.79 -6.13 4.50
N LEU A 187 6.92 -6.53 3.59
CA LEU A 187 6.86 -7.85 3.00
C LEU A 187 6.67 -7.74 1.48
N VAL A 188 7.40 -8.56 0.74
CA VAL A 188 7.11 -8.89 -0.65
C VAL A 188 6.74 -10.36 -0.71
N GLY A 189 5.51 -10.66 -1.13
CA GLY A 189 4.99 -12.00 -1.26
C GLY A 189 4.46 -12.27 -2.66
N ALA A 190 4.49 -13.52 -3.11
CA ALA A 190 3.90 -13.94 -4.37
C ALA A 190 2.81 -14.98 -4.13
N ARG A 191 1.65 -14.83 -4.81
CA ARG A 191 0.68 -15.90 -4.85
C ARG A 191 1.26 -17.10 -5.63
N PRO A 192 1.30 -18.31 -5.06
CA PRO A 192 1.78 -19.48 -5.79
C PRO A 192 1.09 -19.64 -7.15
N PRO A 193 1.79 -20.12 -8.20
CA PRO A 193 1.16 -20.50 -9.45
C PRO A 193 0.12 -21.61 -9.21
N ALA A 194 -0.89 -21.68 -10.07
CA ALA A 194 -1.92 -22.72 -10.01
C ALA A 194 -1.33 -24.10 -10.32
#